data_2c80d7df815a428debb8ed5f78b7cbbd
#
_entry.id   2c80d7df815a428debb8ed5f78b7cbbd
#
_cell.length_a   1.000
_cell.length_b   1.000
_cell.length_c   1.000
_cell.angle_alpha   90.00
_cell.angle_beta   90.00
_cell.angle_gamma   90.00
#
_symmetry.space_group_name_H-M   'P 1'
#
loop_
_entity.id
_entity.type
_entity.pdbx_description
1 polymer ?
#
loop_
_entity_poly.entity_id
_entity_poly.type
_entity_poly.pdbx_seq_one_letter_code
_entity_poly.pdbx_strand_id
1 'polypeptide(L)'
;EEMIARDKNHPSIISWGVRVNESFDCHDLYEETNRLARNLDSTRPTHGVRRMESYEDSEFQEDIFCVNYQYPVCPRKRPFIITEHSMDWFGGDGCPGAADAKACAFIKSFGDAMDYYYGNPFCAGGFGWSMFDYNNEVNYTKTGHVFYSGLYDMFRYEKPVSYLYRAQKDIEDETVVYIANYWQKDSTDEIMVLSNCDEVELFVNGRTVGRLAPNTYKNIPHPAFTFSNVEYEEGQLRAVGYVDGREVATHVRNTPGTACKLAVTAEYNTLIADGSDFTQVIVELTDDYGTVLPYDRSEVAISVSDVGTLIGQEEMKLEGGHIGFMVQSKYNRTGIITGKVWLADDSAVMPATFEIEVKALED
;
A
#
# COMPACT_ATOMS: atom_id res chain seq x y z
N GLU A 1 3.61 8.31 31.27
CA GLU A 1 4.97 8.29 31.87
C GLU A 1 5.81 7.16 31.30
N GLU A 2 5.34 5.93 31.38
CA GLU A 2 6.08 4.72 30.99
C GLU A 2 6.59 4.75 29.54
N MET A 3 5.76 5.17 28.59
CA MET A 3 6.13 5.31 27.19
C MET A 3 7.35 6.24 27.02
N ILE A 4 7.29 7.44 27.58
CA ILE A 4 8.39 8.42 27.44
C ILE A 4 9.64 7.94 28.19
N ALA A 5 9.49 7.38 29.40
CA ALA A 5 10.60 6.86 30.18
C ALA A 5 11.35 5.73 29.46
N ARG A 6 10.60 4.84 28.78
CA ARG A 6 11.15 3.73 28.00
C ARG A 6 11.82 4.20 26.71
N ASP A 7 11.16 5.12 25.97
CA ASP A 7 11.43 5.34 24.55
C ASP A 7 12.20 6.66 24.26
N LYS A 8 12.37 7.57 25.22
CA LYS A 8 12.98 8.90 24.98
C LYS A 8 14.41 8.88 24.42
N ASN A 9 15.11 7.76 24.52
CA ASN A 9 16.47 7.62 23.98
C ASN A 9 16.48 7.12 22.52
N HIS A 10 15.31 6.87 21.90
CA HIS A 10 15.22 6.51 20.48
C HIS A 10 15.26 7.77 19.61
N PRO A 11 16.29 7.94 18.76
CA PRO A 11 16.44 9.16 17.95
C PRO A 11 15.39 9.29 16.85
N SER A 12 14.71 8.20 16.47
CA SER A 12 13.62 8.20 15.48
C SER A 12 12.32 8.83 15.99
N ILE A 13 12.18 8.99 17.32
CA ILE A 13 11.02 9.67 17.89
C ILE A 13 11.23 11.18 17.78
N ILE A 14 10.32 11.86 17.05
CA ILE A 14 10.41 13.31 16.80
C ILE A 14 9.45 14.13 17.66
N SER A 15 8.39 13.54 18.19
CA SER A 15 7.36 14.21 18.99
C SER A 15 6.58 13.22 19.84
N TRP A 16 5.89 13.70 20.89
CA TRP A 16 5.07 12.90 21.79
C TRP A 16 3.58 13.12 21.56
N GLY A 17 2.85 12.05 21.23
CA GLY A 17 1.40 12.06 21.16
C GLY A 17 0.81 12.04 22.56
N VAL A 18 0.18 13.14 22.97
CA VAL A 18 -0.30 13.33 24.35
C VAL A 18 -1.81 13.45 24.44
N ARG A 19 -2.50 13.25 23.33
CA ARG A 19 -3.97 13.36 23.22
C ARG A 19 -4.56 12.06 22.73
N VAL A 20 -5.74 11.70 23.22
CA VAL A 20 -6.55 10.61 22.64
C VAL A 20 -7.00 11.02 21.24
N ASN A 21 -6.76 10.16 20.24
CA ASN A 21 -7.06 10.45 18.85
C ASN A 21 -8.52 10.84 18.64
N GLU A 22 -8.74 11.92 17.90
CA GLU A 22 -10.06 12.46 17.55
C GLU A 22 -11.00 12.70 18.74
N SER A 23 -10.44 12.96 19.91
CA SER A 23 -11.23 13.25 21.11
C SER A 23 -11.73 14.67 21.15
N PHE A 24 -12.84 14.90 21.89
CA PHE A 24 -13.25 16.22 22.30
C PHE A 24 -12.23 16.85 23.24
N ASP A 25 -12.28 18.17 23.36
CA ASP A 25 -11.43 18.88 24.29
C ASP A 25 -11.80 18.52 25.74
N CYS A 26 -10.77 18.18 26.49
CA CYS A 26 -10.79 18.00 27.93
C CYS A 26 -9.61 18.79 28.49
N HIS A 27 -9.84 20.06 28.77
CA HIS A 27 -8.80 21.03 29.13
C HIS A 27 -7.85 20.51 30.22
N ASP A 28 -8.41 20.09 31.35
CA ASP A 28 -7.63 19.65 32.50
C ASP A 28 -6.73 18.42 32.18
N LEU A 29 -7.30 17.46 31.41
CA LEU A 29 -6.57 16.26 31.01
C LEU A 29 -5.41 16.61 30.09
N TYR A 30 -5.65 17.43 29.07
CA TYR A 30 -4.61 17.72 28.06
C TYR A 30 -3.59 18.74 28.54
N GLU A 31 -3.93 19.62 29.47
CA GLU A 31 -2.95 20.42 30.19
C GLU A 31 -1.98 19.52 30.99
N GLU A 32 -2.53 18.55 31.72
CA GLU A 32 -1.72 17.64 32.53
C GLU A 32 -0.84 16.71 31.68
N THR A 33 -1.39 16.10 30.61
CA THR A 33 -0.60 15.22 29.74
C THR A 33 0.52 15.96 29.01
N ASN A 34 0.28 17.19 28.55
CA ASN A 34 1.30 18.04 27.94
C ASN A 34 2.38 18.44 28.96
N ARG A 35 1.98 18.87 30.16
CA ARG A 35 2.91 19.20 31.25
C ARG A 35 3.77 18.02 31.64
N LEU A 36 3.17 16.85 31.77
CA LEU A 36 3.88 15.60 32.09
C LEU A 36 4.90 15.23 31.01
N ALA A 37 4.51 15.26 29.74
CA ALA A 37 5.41 14.95 28.63
C ALA A 37 6.62 15.90 28.60
N ARG A 38 6.38 17.21 28.70
CA ARG A 38 7.44 18.22 28.71
C ARG A 38 8.38 18.10 29.92
N ASN A 39 7.87 17.67 31.08
CA ASN A 39 8.70 17.41 32.25
C ASN A 39 9.61 16.17 32.11
N LEU A 40 9.11 15.14 31.41
CA LEU A 40 9.87 13.90 31.20
C LEU A 40 10.85 13.99 30.02
N ASP A 41 10.52 14.78 29.02
CA ASP A 41 11.36 15.08 27.86
C ASP A 41 11.05 16.48 27.30
N SER A 42 11.89 17.44 27.64
CA SER A 42 11.80 18.81 27.15
C SER A 42 12.43 19.03 25.75
N THR A 43 13.00 18.01 25.16
CA THR A 43 13.72 18.09 23.87
C THR A 43 12.82 17.92 22.67
N ARG A 44 11.63 17.33 22.85
CA ARG A 44 10.67 17.02 21.78
C ARG A 44 9.34 17.74 21.99
N PRO A 45 8.70 18.20 20.91
CA PRO A 45 7.38 18.82 20.98
C PRO A 45 6.30 17.78 21.28
N THR A 46 5.17 18.26 21.80
CA THR A 46 3.95 17.47 21.93
C THR A 46 3.04 17.65 20.72
N HIS A 47 2.25 16.62 20.40
CA HIS A 47 1.25 16.69 19.35
C HIS A 47 -0.04 15.94 19.74
N GLY A 48 -1.12 16.18 18.99
CA GLY A 48 -2.36 15.47 19.20
C GLY A 48 -3.40 15.83 18.15
N VAL A 49 -4.28 14.87 17.87
CA VAL A 49 -5.36 15.01 16.90
C VAL A 49 -6.66 15.33 17.59
N ARG A 50 -7.21 16.48 17.28
CA ARG A 50 -8.49 16.97 17.81
C ARG A 50 -9.66 16.43 16.98
N ARG A 51 -10.82 16.21 17.63
CA ARG A 51 -12.03 15.85 16.91
C ARG A 51 -12.50 16.98 15.98
N MET A 52 -13.07 16.57 14.86
CA MET A 52 -13.36 17.38 13.68
C MET A 52 -14.29 18.57 13.87
N GLU A 53 -15.09 18.61 14.94
CA GLU A 53 -16.20 19.56 15.11
C GLU A 53 -15.81 20.89 15.77
N SER A 54 -14.57 21.07 16.19
CA SER A 54 -14.12 22.26 16.89
C SER A 54 -12.72 22.70 16.44
N TYR A 55 -12.69 23.60 15.46
CA TYR A 55 -11.45 24.20 14.94
C TYR A 55 -11.10 25.55 15.58
N GLU A 56 -11.64 25.89 16.73
CA GLU A 56 -11.26 27.10 17.45
C GLU A 56 -9.89 26.89 18.11
N ASP A 57 -8.96 27.78 17.81
CA ASP A 57 -7.56 27.74 18.27
C ASP A 57 -7.39 27.90 19.79
N SER A 58 -8.45 28.26 20.51
CA SER A 58 -8.37 28.79 21.87
C SER A 58 -8.04 27.75 22.95
N GLU A 59 -8.15 26.46 22.67
CA GLU A 59 -8.00 25.40 23.68
C GLU A 59 -6.96 24.32 23.32
N PHE A 60 -6.26 24.46 22.19
CA PHE A 60 -5.27 23.50 21.77
C PHE A 60 -3.94 23.74 22.52
N GLN A 61 -3.50 22.76 23.29
CA GLN A 61 -2.34 22.90 24.20
C GLN A 61 -1.07 22.24 23.71
N GLU A 62 -1.18 21.40 22.71
CA GLU A 62 -0.06 20.73 22.07
C GLU A 62 0.75 21.72 21.24
N ASP A 63 2.06 21.44 21.10
CA ASP A 63 2.98 22.29 20.32
C ASP A 63 2.71 22.20 18.83
N ILE A 64 2.34 20.99 18.35
CA ILE A 64 2.02 20.72 16.94
C ILE A 64 0.53 20.40 16.81
N PHE A 65 -0.16 21.16 15.98
CA PHE A 65 -1.55 20.90 15.62
C PHE A 65 -1.63 19.75 14.61
N CYS A 66 -2.46 18.74 14.87
CA CYS A 66 -2.66 17.62 13.96
C CYS A 66 -4.14 17.47 13.59
N VAL A 67 -4.39 17.05 12.37
CA VAL A 67 -5.73 16.79 11.83
C VAL A 67 -5.78 15.46 11.10
N ASN A 68 -6.96 14.82 11.14
CA ASN A 68 -7.29 13.65 10.34
C ASN A 68 -8.35 14.04 9.31
N TYR A 69 -8.21 13.62 8.06
CA TYR A 69 -9.17 13.71 6.93
C TYR A 69 -9.72 15.10 6.56
N GLN A 70 -9.77 16.07 7.46
CA GLN A 70 -10.38 17.39 7.23
C GLN A 70 -9.36 18.51 6.98
N TYR A 71 -8.34 18.21 6.21
CA TYR A 71 -7.27 19.16 5.87
C TYR A 71 -7.74 20.46 5.18
N PRO A 72 -8.86 20.54 4.39
CA PRO A 72 -9.29 21.82 3.82
C PRO A 72 -9.75 22.86 4.86
N VAL A 73 -10.05 22.43 6.10
CA VAL A 73 -10.60 23.27 7.18
C VAL A 73 -9.55 23.65 8.22
N CYS A 74 -8.29 23.32 8.01
CA CYS A 74 -7.19 23.53 8.97
C CYS A 74 -6.90 25.01 9.26
N PRO A 75 -6.27 25.32 10.42
CA PRO A 75 -5.86 26.67 10.79
C PRO A 75 -4.98 27.29 9.70
N ARG A 76 -5.37 28.45 9.19
CA ARG A 76 -4.73 29.11 8.04
C ARG A 76 -3.40 29.77 8.35
N LYS A 77 -2.96 29.82 9.61
CA LYS A 77 -1.81 30.61 10.06
C LYS A 77 -0.92 29.91 11.10
N ARG A 78 -1.07 28.62 11.29
CA ARG A 78 -0.34 27.84 12.27
C ARG A 78 0.24 26.57 11.60
N PRO A 79 1.49 26.20 11.87
CA PRO A 79 2.02 24.93 11.38
C PRO A 79 1.19 23.75 11.87
N PHE A 80 0.93 22.80 10.99
CA PHE A 80 0.15 21.60 11.28
C PHE A 80 0.65 20.39 10.47
N ILE A 81 0.23 19.20 10.91
CA ILE A 81 0.47 17.92 10.21
C ILE A 81 -0.88 17.24 9.96
N ILE A 82 -1.05 16.66 8.78
CA ILE A 82 -2.16 15.75 8.49
C ILE A 82 -1.73 14.35 8.93
N THR A 83 -2.27 13.88 10.03
CA THR A 83 -1.88 12.61 10.63
C THR A 83 -2.59 11.40 10.04
N GLU A 84 -3.72 11.62 9.38
CA GLU A 84 -4.41 10.61 8.59
C GLU A 84 -5.13 11.26 7.41
N HIS A 85 -4.99 10.69 6.21
CA HIS A 85 -5.77 11.07 5.02
C HIS A 85 -6.12 9.86 4.16
N SER A 86 -7.10 10.03 3.27
CA SER A 86 -7.42 9.11 2.16
C SER A 86 -7.88 7.71 2.58
N MET A 87 -8.61 7.61 3.70
CA MET A 87 -9.23 6.35 4.11
C MET A 87 -10.37 5.98 3.16
N ASP A 88 -10.39 4.75 2.68
CA ASP A 88 -11.52 4.17 1.96
C ASP A 88 -12.59 3.65 2.92
N TRP A 89 -13.37 4.58 3.47
CA TRP A 89 -14.33 4.27 4.53
C TRP A 89 -15.36 3.19 4.16
N PHE A 90 -15.84 3.14 2.91
CA PHE A 90 -17.00 2.31 2.60
C PHE A 90 -17.02 1.76 1.16
N GLY A 91 -16.05 2.08 0.34
CA GLY A 91 -16.13 1.86 -1.10
C GLY A 91 -15.56 0.54 -1.60
N GLY A 92 -14.54 0.02 -0.95
CA GLY A 92 -13.71 -1.07 -1.48
C GLY A 92 -12.95 -0.67 -2.73
N ASP A 93 -12.71 0.65 -2.91
CA ASP A 93 -11.98 1.19 -4.06
C ASP A 93 -10.51 0.76 -4.02
N GLY A 94 -9.96 0.58 -2.82
CA GLY A 94 -8.63 0.03 -2.58
C GLY A 94 -8.55 -1.50 -2.59
N CYS A 95 -9.64 -2.23 -2.83
CA CYS A 95 -9.62 -3.70 -2.85
C CYS A 95 -8.72 -4.22 -3.98
N PRO A 96 -7.81 -5.20 -3.73
CA PRO A 96 -7.06 -5.84 -4.80
C PRO A 96 -7.98 -6.40 -5.88
N GLY A 97 -7.68 -6.12 -7.15
CA GLY A 97 -8.55 -6.46 -8.28
C GLY A 97 -9.86 -5.66 -8.34
N ALA A 98 -9.92 -4.47 -7.73
CA ALA A 98 -11.01 -3.54 -7.99
C ALA A 98 -11.00 -3.08 -9.46
N ALA A 99 -12.17 -2.75 -9.99
CA ALA A 99 -12.26 -2.18 -11.35
C ALA A 99 -11.39 -0.92 -11.47
N ASP A 100 -10.79 -0.68 -12.64
CA ASP A 100 -9.85 0.42 -12.90
C ASP A 100 -10.36 1.78 -12.40
N ALA A 101 -11.64 2.09 -12.64
CA ALA A 101 -12.24 3.35 -12.18
C ALA A 101 -12.14 3.53 -10.65
N LYS A 102 -12.33 2.44 -9.90
CA LYS A 102 -12.23 2.43 -8.43
C LYS A 102 -10.78 2.54 -7.97
N ALA A 103 -9.89 1.73 -8.55
CA ALA A 103 -8.46 1.77 -8.25
C ALA A 103 -7.88 3.16 -8.53
N CYS A 104 -8.22 3.79 -9.65
CA CYS A 104 -7.81 5.15 -9.98
C CYS A 104 -8.43 6.19 -9.03
N ALA A 105 -9.71 6.03 -8.63
CA ALA A 105 -10.34 6.92 -7.65
C ALA A 105 -9.64 6.83 -6.28
N PHE A 106 -9.23 5.63 -5.87
CA PHE A 106 -8.45 5.42 -4.64
C PHE A 106 -7.09 6.14 -4.72
N ILE A 107 -6.35 6.00 -5.83
CA ILE A 107 -5.09 6.72 -6.07
C ILE A 107 -5.33 8.24 -6.04
N LYS A 108 -6.39 8.72 -6.70
CA LYS A 108 -6.74 10.15 -6.73
C LYS A 108 -7.01 10.70 -5.33
N SER A 109 -7.63 9.95 -4.43
CA SER A 109 -7.88 10.39 -3.05
C SER A 109 -6.58 10.70 -2.28
N PHE A 110 -5.53 9.91 -2.50
CA PHE A 110 -4.20 10.15 -1.96
C PHE A 110 -3.52 11.34 -2.66
N GLY A 111 -3.61 11.42 -3.98
CA GLY A 111 -3.07 12.51 -4.77
C GLY A 111 -3.67 13.87 -4.41
N ASP A 112 -4.98 13.95 -4.20
CA ASP A 112 -5.68 15.17 -3.77
C ASP A 112 -5.18 15.67 -2.41
N ALA A 113 -4.98 14.75 -1.47
CA ALA A 113 -4.42 15.08 -0.16
C ALA A 113 -2.98 15.56 -0.27
N MET A 114 -2.16 14.87 -1.08
CA MET A 114 -0.76 15.25 -1.34
C MET A 114 -0.69 16.63 -2.00
N ASP A 115 -1.47 16.88 -3.04
CA ASP A 115 -1.51 18.18 -3.72
C ASP A 115 -1.91 19.30 -2.76
N TYR A 116 -2.85 19.04 -1.85
CA TYR A 116 -3.23 19.99 -0.82
C TYR A 116 -2.06 20.33 0.12
N TYR A 117 -1.39 19.33 0.72
CA TYR A 117 -0.36 19.63 1.70
C TYR A 117 0.93 20.15 1.08
N TYR A 118 1.29 19.75 -0.13
CA TYR A 118 2.41 20.37 -0.86
C TYR A 118 2.12 21.83 -1.25
N GLY A 119 0.86 22.14 -1.54
CA GLY A 119 0.43 23.50 -1.86
C GLY A 119 0.21 24.42 -0.64
N ASN A 120 0.24 23.89 0.58
CA ASN A 120 -0.04 24.65 1.80
C ASN A 120 1.23 24.94 2.61
N PRO A 121 1.70 26.20 2.66
CA PRO A 121 2.96 26.55 3.34
C PRO A 121 2.93 26.37 4.86
N PHE A 122 1.77 26.13 5.47
CA PHE A 122 1.63 25.84 6.88
C PHE A 122 1.56 24.34 7.19
N CYS A 123 1.40 23.48 6.18
CA CYS A 123 1.36 22.05 6.35
C CYS A 123 2.76 21.45 6.24
N ALA A 124 3.19 20.76 7.30
CA ALA A 124 4.49 20.09 7.31
C ALA A 124 4.50 18.75 6.55
N GLY A 125 3.34 18.26 6.16
CA GLY A 125 3.16 17.03 5.40
C GLY A 125 1.94 16.24 5.87
N GLY A 126 1.75 15.04 5.27
CA GLY A 126 0.63 14.16 5.58
C GLY A 126 1.00 12.69 5.59
N PHE A 127 0.24 11.92 6.36
CA PHE A 127 0.33 10.46 6.44
C PHE A 127 -0.95 9.84 5.89
N GLY A 128 -0.81 8.98 4.89
CA GLY A 128 -1.95 8.23 4.35
C GLY A 128 -2.41 7.13 5.32
N TRP A 129 -3.71 6.95 5.44
CA TRP A 129 -4.28 5.82 6.14
C TRP A 129 -4.68 4.74 5.14
N SER A 130 -3.95 3.62 5.06
CA SER A 130 -2.86 3.21 5.92
C SER A 130 -1.75 2.53 5.10
N MET A 131 -0.71 2.02 5.76
CA MET A 131 0.36 1.30 5.05
C MET A 131 -0.14 -0.06 4.54
N PHE A 132 -0.91 -0.79 5.34
CA PHE A 132 -1.41 -2.13 5.02
C PHE A 132 -2.93 -2.19 5.12
N ASP A 133 -3.55 -3.02 4.28
CA ASP A 133 -4.90 -3.49 4.53
C ASP A 133 -4.92 -4.30 5.83
N TYR A 134 -6.02 -4.28 6.55
CA TYR A 134 -6.11 -4.93 7.85
C TYR A 134 -7.52 -5.45 8.15
N ASN A 135 -7.59 -6.45 9.04
CA ASN A 135 -8.86 -6.96 9.52
C ASN A 135 -9.57 -5.95 10.42
N ASN A 136 -10.86 -5.83 10.25
CA ASN A 136 -11.71 -4.96 11.04
C ASN A 136 -13.03 -5.65 11.39
N GLU A 137 -13.85 -5.00 12.23
CA GLU A 137 -15.18 -5.49 12.56
C GLU A 137 -16.08 -5.53 11.30
N VAL A 138 -16.78 -6.64 11.12
CA VAL A 138 -17.61 -6.92 9.93
C VAL A 138 -18.68 -5.84 9.64
N ASN A 139 -19.17 -5.17 10.68
CA ASN A 139 -20.20 -4.14 10.53
C ASN A 139 -19.64 -2.74 10.31
N TYR A 140 -18.33 -2.56 10.42
CA TYR A 140 -17.69 -1.25 10.31
C TYR A 140 -17.50 -0.81 8.85
N THR A 141 -17.31 -1.77 7.95
CA THR A 141 -17.15 -1.51 6.52
C THR A 141 -18.15 -2.28 5.67
N LYS A 142 -18.44 -1.80 4.47
CA LYS A 142 -19.26 -2.52 3.49
C LYS A 142 -18.54 -3.68 2.83
N THR A 143 -17.24 -3.79 3.04
CA THR A 143 -16.35 -4.79 2.44
C THR A 143 -16.18 -6.04 3.31
N GLY A 144 -16.89 -6.13 4.45
CA GLY A 144 -16.81 -7.27 5.37
C GLY A 144 -15.70 -7.11 6.40
N HIS A 145 -14.85 -8.13 6.55
CA HIS A 145 -13.81 -8.16 7.59
C HIS A 145 -12.53 -7.38 7.26
N VAL A 146 -12.32 -6.97 5.99
CA VAL A 146 -11.10 -6.31 5.55
C VAL A 146 -11.34 -4.84 5.27
N PHE A 147 -10.46 -3.99 5.78
CA PHE A 147 -10.40 -2.57 5.49
C PHE A 147 -9.32 -2.32 4.43
N TYR A 148 -9.72 -1.99 3.20
CA TYR A 148 -8.84 -1.90 2.04
C TYR A 148 -8.20 -0.52 1.84
N SER A 149 -7.76 0.11 2.92
CA SER A 149 -7.14 1.45 2.87
C SER A 149 -5.62 1.43 2.71
N GLY A 150 -4.99 0.25 2.66
CA GLY A 150 -3.55 0.10 2.59
C GLY A 150 -2.93 0.50 1.27
N LEU A 151 -1.66 0.91 1.31
CA LEU A 151 -0.77 0.99 0.14
C LEU A 151 -0.34 -0.40 -0.32
N TYR A 152 -0.31 -1.34 0.61
CA TYR A 152 -0.10 -2.76 0.43
C TYR A 152 -1.32 -3.52 0.94
N ASP A 153 -1.58 -4.67 0.36
CA ASP A 153 -2.69 -5.50 0.80
C ASP A 153 -2.41 -6.27 2.11
N MET A 154 -3.33 -7.16 2.49
CA MET A 154 -3.21 -8.02 3.68
C MET A 154 -1.96 -8.91 3.66
N PHE A 155 -1.49 -9.27 2.47
CA PHE A 155 -0.33 -10.14 2.24
C PHE A 155 0.96 -9.36 2.02
N ARG A 156 0.93 -8.03 2.16
CA ARG A 156 2.05 -7.13 1.86
C ARG A 156 2.39 -7.02 0.36
N TYR A 157 1.47 -7.44 -0.50
CA TYR A 157 1.58 -7.24 -1.94
C TYR A 157 1.30 -5.78 -2.27
N GLU A 158 2.13 -5.20 -3.15
CA GLU A 158 2.11 -3.78 -3.46
C GLU A 158 0.90 -3.40 -4.33
N LYS A 159 0.10 -2.44 -3.87
CA LYS A 159 -1.04 -1.93 -4.64
C LYS A 159 -0.63 -0.73 -5.52
N PRO A 160 -1.35 -0.44 -6.62
CA PRO A 160 -1.00 0.66 -7.52
C PRO A 160 -0.81 2.02 -6.84
N VAL A 161 -1.52 2.29 -5.74
CA VAL A 161 -1.42 3.55 -4.99
C VAL A 161 -0.04 3.78 -4.36
N SER A 162 0.73 2.74 -4.05
CA SER A 162 2.09 2.85 -3.52
C SER A 162 3.03 3.56 -4.50
N TYR A 163 2.82 3.36 -5.81
CA TYR A 163 3.61 4.01 -6.85
C TYR A 163 3.39 5.53 -6.94
N LEU A 164 2.27 6.04 -6.40
CA LEU A 164 2.10 7.49 -6.25
C LEU A 164 3.14 8.07 -5.27
N TYR A 165 3.40 7.39 -4.17
CA TYR A 165 4.44 7.78 -3.19
C TYR A 165 5.85 7.54 -3.74
N ARG A 166 6.09 6.39 -4.37
CA ARG A 166 7.40 6.07 -4.97
C ARG A 166 7.79 7.08 -6.04
N ALA A 167 6.82 7.54 -6.84
CA ALA A 167 7.04 8.58 -7.84
C ALA A 167 7.42 9.94 -7.25
N GLN A 168 7.26 10.18 -5.93
CA GLN A 168 7.69 11.44 -5.31
C GLN A 168 9.17 11.46 -4.92
N LYS A 169 9.91 10.36 -5.13
CA LYS A 169 11.36 10.29 -4.92
C LYS A 169 12.10 10.99 -6.05
N ASP A 170 13.33 11.43 -5.75
CA ASP A 170 14.23 11.91 -6.77
C ASP A 170 14.52 10.80 -7.79
N ILE A 171 14.65 11.18 -9.06
CA ILE A 171 14.86 10.25 -10.17
C ILE A 171 16.17 9.45 -10.02
N GLU A 172 17.18 10.04 -9.35
CA GLU A 172 18.47 9.41 -9.07
C GLU A 172 18.36 8.29 -8.01
N ASP A 173 17.38 8.38 -7.10
CA ASP A 173 17.13 7.36 -6.08
C ASP A 173 16.33 6.18 -6.65
N GLU A 174 15.31 6.49 -7.45
CA GLU A 174 14.45 5.48 -8.08
C GLU A 174 13.76 6.07 -9.32
N THR A 175 13.94 5.44 -10.47
CA THR A 175 13.16 5.78 -11.67
C THR A 175 11.83 5.02 -11.67
N VAL A 176 10.71 5.72 -11.66
CA VAL A 176 9.38 5.15 -11.60
C VAL A 176 8.61 5.44 -12.89
N VAL A 177 8.10 4.38 -13.53
CA VAL A 177 7.06 4.43 -14.56
C VAL A 177 6.10 3.28 -14.28
N TYR A 178 4.85 3.57 -13.96
CA TYR A 178 3.87 2.55 -13.59
C TYR A 178 2.48 2.88 -14.14
N ILE A 179 1.93 2.00 -14.95
CA ILE A 179 0.54 2.07 -15.43
C ILE A 179 -0.37 1.56 -14.31
N ALA A 180 -1.24 2.42 -13.78
CA ALA A 180 -2.11 2.09 -12.66
C ALA A 180 -3.29 1.21 -13.05
N ASN A 181 -3.74 1.31 -14.30
CA ASN A 181 -4.85 0.53 -14.84
C ASN A 181 -4.43 -0.91 -15.14
N TYR A 182 -5.37 -1.84 -15.03
CA TYR A 182 -5.28 -3.13 -15.70
C TYR A 182 -5.67 -2.96 -17.18
N TRP A 183 -5.11 -3.77 -18.07
CA TRP A 183 -5.41 -3.64 -19.49
C TRP A 183 -6.30 -4.79 -19.96
N GLN A 184 -7.63 -4.57 -19.89
CA GLN A 184 -8.62 -5.58 -20.28
C GLN A 184 -9.92 -4.91 -20.78
N LYS A 185 -10.85 -5.73 -21.29
CA LYS A 185 -12.06 -5.28 -21.98
C LYS A 185 -12.92 -4.28 -21.19
N ASP A 186 -12.91 -4.36 -19.86
CA ASP A 186 -13.67 -3.46 -18.98
C ASP A 186 -12.79 -2.31 -18.39
N SER A 187 -11.58 -2.13 -18.91
CA SER A 187 -10.72 -0.99 -18.57
C SER A 187 -11.38 0.33 -18.97
N THR A 188 -11.14 1.36 -18.15
CA THR A 188 -11.60 2.72 -18.50
C THR A 188 -10.81 3.27 -19.68
N ASP A 189 -11.39 4.23 -20.39
CA ASP A 189 -10.72 4.98 -21.46
C ASP A 189 -9.78 6.07 -20.93
N GLU A 190 -9.68 6.23 -19.60
CA GLU A 190 -8.72 7.07 -18.91
C GLU A 190 -7.60 6.20 -18.33
N ILE A 191 -6.40 6.35 -18.84
CA ILE A 191 -5.21 5.63 -18.38
C ILE A 191 -4.34 6.53 -17.53
N MET A 192 -4.08 6.10 -16.30
CA MET A 192 -3.21 6.81 -15.35
C MET A 192 -1.83 6.16 -15.30
N VAL A 193 -0.80 6.98 -15.47
CA VAL A 193 0.60 6.56 -15.28
C VAL A 193 1.21 7.37 -14.15
N LEU A 194 1.79 6.67 -13.18
CA LEU A 194 2.50 7.23 -12.04
C LEU A 194 4.00 7.22 -12.36
N SER A 195 4.64 8.38 -12.38
CA SER A 195 6.04 8.50 -12.78
C SER A 195 6.68 9.77 -12.24
N ASN A 196 8.00 9.72 -12.02
CA ASN A 196 8.86 10.86 -11.73
C ASN A 196 9.68 11.31 -12.94
N CYS A 197 9.32 10.88 -14.14
CA CYS A 197 9.93 11.35 -15.39
C CYS A 197 9.37 12.71 -15.82
N ASP A 198 10.11 13.44 -16.67
CA ASP A 198 9.66 14.73 -17.24
C ASP A 198 8.47 14.54 -18.18
N GLU A 199 8.46 13.47 -18.94
CA GLU A 199 7.42 13.11 -19.91
C GLU A 199 7.19 11.61 -19.94
N VAL A 200 5.97 11.23 -20.27
CA VAL A 200 5.59 9.84 -20.52
C VAL A 200 4.92 9.71 -21.88
N GLU A 201 5.32 8.71 -22.67
CA GLU A 201 4.67 8.33 -23.92
C GLU A 201 3.94 7.00 -23.75
N LEU A 202 2.67 6.95 -24.15
CA LEU A 202 1.81 5.79 -24.06
C LEU A 202 1.61 5.14 -25.41
N PHE A 203 1.64 3.80 -25.44
CA PHE A 203 1.46 3.00 -26.65
C PHE A 203 0.40 1.90 -26.42
N VAL A 204 -0.45 1.69 -27.42
CA VAL A 204 -1.34 0.53 -27.53
C VAL A 204 -0.87 -0.32 -28.71
N ASN A 205 -0.49 -1.56 -28.47
CA ASN A 205 0.01 -2.50 -29.48
C ASN A 205 1.11 -1.89 -30.39
N GLY A 206 2.03 -1.13 -29.78
CA GLY A 206 3.14 -0.48 -30.48
C GLY A 206 2.78 0.83 -31.18
N ARG A 207 1.50 1.20 -31.26
CA ARG A 207 1.03 2.49 -31.80
C ARG A 207 0.99 3.53 -30.72
N THR A 208 1.65 4.69 -30.93
CA THR A 208 1.62 5.80 -29.95
C THR A 208 0.20 6.34 -29.78
N VAL A 209 -0.19 6.54 -28.54
CA VAL A 209 -1.42 7.26 -28.15
C VAL A 209 -1.11 8.74 -27.96
N GLY A 210 0.07 9.05 -27.40
CA GLY A 210 0.53 10.40 -27.17
C GLY A 210 1.69 10.43 -26.20
N ARG A 211 2.35 11.59 -26.12
CA ARG A 211 3.42 11.93 -25.16
C ARG A 211 2.99 13.16 -24.39
N LEU A 212 3.00 13.07 -23.06
CA LEU A 212 2.52 14.13 -22.17
C LEU A 212 3.60 14.48 -21.14
N ALA A 213 3.58 15.75 -20.71
CA ALA A 213 4.11 16.18 -19.43
C ALA A 213 3.08 15.90 -18.33
N PRO A 214 3.47 15.90 -17.03
CA PRO A 214 2.53 15.68 -15.91
C PRO A 214 1.36 16.64 -15.96
N ASN A 215 0.12 16.16 -15.78
CA ASN A 215 -1.07 16.99 -16.06
C ASN A 215 -2.20 16.89 -15.03
N THR A 216 -2.01 16.12 -13.94
CA THR A 216 -3.14 15.84 -13.02
C THR A 216 -3.14 16.78 -11.80
N TYR A 217 -2.00 17.14 -11.26
CA TYR A 217 -1.82 17.94 -10.03
C TYR A 217 -0.92 19.15 -10.27
N LYS A 218 -0.86 20.09 -9.30
CA LYS A 218 -0.08 21.34 -9.42
C LYS A 218 1.06 21.44 -8.43
N ASN A 219 0.90 20.90 -7.23
CA ASN A 219 1.78 21.15 -6.10
C ASN A 219 2.64 19.93 -5.76
N ILE A 220 2.23 18.74 -6.17
CA ILE A 220 3.02 17.52 -5.99
C ILE A 220 4.28 17.60 -6.85
N PRO A 221 5.47 17.24 -6.33
CA PRO A 221 6.71 17.28 -7.12
C PRO A 221 6.64 16.52 -8.44
N HIS A 222 6.06 15.32 -8.42
CA HIS A 222 5.87 14.47 -9.60
C HIS A 222 4.39 14.08 -9.76
N PRO A 223 3.58 14.94 -10.43
CA PRO A 223 2.17 14.69 -10.67
C PRO A 223 1.96 13.50 -11.62
N ALA A 224 0.83 12.81 -11.48
CA ALA A 224 0.47 11.73 -12.38
C ALA A 224 0.21 12.22 -13.81
N PHE A 225 0.34 11.31 -14.77
CA PHE A 225 0.02 11.49 -16.18
C PHE A 225 -1.32 10.82 -16.48
N THR A 226 -2.27 11.57 -17.01
CA THR A 226 -3.58 11.05 -17.37
C THR A 226 -3.80 11.18 -18.88
N PHE A 227 -3.94 10.03 -19.55
CA PHE A 227 -4.27 9.90 -20.95
C PHE A 227 -5.76 9.62 -21.07
N SER A 228 -6.50 10.45 -21.81
CA SER A 228 -7.96 10.31 -21.99
C SER A 228 -8.29 9.79 -23.38
N ASN A 229 -9.47 9.15 -23.51
CA ASN A 229 -9.97 8.57 -24.76
C ASN A 229 -9.06 7.49 -25.35
N VAL A 230 -8.49 6.64 -24.49
CA VAL A 230 -7.67 5.49 -24.88
C VAL A 230 -8.58 4.29 -25.06
N GLU A 231 -8.93 3.97 -26.31
CA GLU A 231 -9.76 2.81 -26.60
C GLU A 231 -9.02 1.51 -26.29
N TYR A 232 -9.70 0.60 -25.58
CA TYR A 232 -9.14 -0.73 -25.31
C TYR A 232 -8.99 -1.54 -26.60
N GLU A 233 -7.82 -2.10 -26.78
CA GLU A 233 -7.52 -3.14 -27.78
C GLU A 233 -6.79 -4.29 -27.08
N GLU A 234 -7.22 -5.52 -27.32
CA GLU A 234 -6.52 -6.70 -26.80
C GLU A 234 -5.04 -6.68 -27.19
N GLY A 235 -4.17 -7.00 -26.24
CA GLY A 235 -2.73 -6.99 -26.43
C GLY A 235 -2.00 -6.19 -25.35
N GLN A 236 -1.16 -5.25 -25.76
CA GLN A 236 -0.21 -4.60 -24.86
C GLN A 236 -0.46 -3.09 -24.73
N LEU A 237 -0.53 -2.62 -23.50
CA LEU A 237 -0.40 -1.22 -23.14
C LEU A 237 1.03 -1.00 -22.58
N ARG A 238 1.76 -0.03 -23.15
CA ARG A 238 3.15 0.25 -22.76
C ARG A 238 3.35 1.74 -22.51
N ALA A 239 3.92 2.09 -21.36
CA ALA A 239 4.32 3.45 -21.02
C ALA A 239 5.86 3.56 -21.02
N VAL A 240 6.39 4.60 -21.63
CA VAL A 240 7.82 4.91 -21.68
C VAL A 240 8.06 6.27 -21.05
N GLY A 241 8.93 6.31 -20.03
CA GLY A 241 9.33 7.53 -19.33
C GLY A 241 10.59 8.15 -19.93
N TYR A 242 10.60 9.49 -20.00
CA TYR A 242 11.70 10.27 -20.53
C TYR A 242 12.20 11.31 -19.52
N VAL A 243 13.52 11.46 -19.43
CA VAL A 243 14.22 12.50 -18.68
C VAL A 243 15.18 13.19 -19.62
N ASP A 244 15.16 14.51 -19.70
CA ASP A 244 15.96 15.29 -20.65
C ASP A 244 15.82 14.79 -22.11
N GLY A 245 14.63 14.32 -22.48
CA GLY A 245 14.30 13.78 -23.80
C GLY A 245 14.85 12.38 -24.10
N ARG A 246 15.45 11.70 -23.12
CA ARG A 246 15.99 10.35 -23.25
C ARG A 246 15.09 9.35 -22.55
N GLU A 247 14.84 8.20 -23.17
CA GLU A 247 14.15 7.09 -22.54
C GLU A 247 14.95 6.55 -21.35
N VAL A 248 14.29 6.41 -20.19
CA VAL A 248 14.93 5.95 -18.94
C VAL A 248 14.26 4.73 -18.33
N ALA A 249 12.96 4.53 -18.55
CA ALA A 249 12.22 3.38 -18.01
C ALA A 249 10.98 3.06 -18.84
N THR A 250 10.50 1.82 -18.69
CA THR A 250 9.29 1.34 -19.38
C THR A 250 8.48 0.46 -18.44
N HIS A 251 7.15 0.60 -18.50
CA HIS A 251 6.21 -0.32 -17.86
C HIS A 251 5.21 -0.87 -18.87
N VAL A 252 4.84 -2.14 -18.70
CA VAL A 252 3.95 -2.87 -19.61
C VAL A 252 2.80 -3.49 -18.84
N ARG A 253 1.61 -3.37 -19.40
CA ARG A 253 0.43 -4.16 -19.05
C ARG A 253 -0.01 -4.95 -20.26
N ASN A 254 -0.15 -6.25 -20.12
CA ASN A 254 -0.73 -7.10 -21.16
C ASN A 254 -2.18 -7.41 -20.80
N THR A 255 -3.02 -7.58 -21.81
CA THR A 255 -4.35 -8.17 -21.60
C THR A 255 -4.17 -9.57 -21.04
N PRO A 256 -4.74 -9.90 -19.87
CA PRO A 256 -4.62 -11.23 -19.29
C PRO A 256 -5.27 -12.28 -20.20
N GLY A 257 -4.58 -13.39 -20.40
CA GLY A 257 -5.08 -14.57 -21.09
C GLY A 257 -5.92 -15.48 -20.19
N THR A 258 -6.01 -16.74 -20.57
CA THR A 258 -6.68 -17.77 -19.74
C THR A 258 -5.77 -18.20 -18.60
N ALA A 259 -6.33 -18.43 -17.42
CA ALA A 259 -5.62 -19.01 -16.28
C ALA A 259 -4.99 -20.35 -16.65
N CYS A 260 -3.71 -20.55 -16.39
CA CYS A 260 -3.02 -21.79 -16.77
C CYS A 260 -2.07 -22.32 -15.69
N LYS A 261 -1.52 -21.46 -14.82
CA LYS A 261 -0.56 -21.91 -13.81
C LYS A 261 -0.62 -21.02 -12.57
N LEU A 262 -0.18 -21.60 -11.47
CA LEU A 262 0.13 -20.87 -10.24
C LEU A 262 1.64 -20.60 -10.20
N ALA A 263 2.01 -19.34 -10.00
CA ALA A 263 3.38 -18.94 -9.67
C ALA A 263 3.50 -18.86 -8.14
N VAL A 264 4.58 -19.41 -7.57
CA VAL A 264 4.80 -19.43 -6.12
C VAL A 264 6.18 -18.88 -5.82
N THR A 265 6.23 -17.89 -4.93
CA THR A 265 7.46 -17.23 -4.51
C THR A 265 7.53 -17.18 -2.99
N ALA A 266 8.61 -17.74 -2.41
CA ALA A 266 8.94 -17.57 -1.00
C ALA A 266 9.90 -16.37 -0.84
N GLU A 267 9.67 -15.53 0.17
CA GLU A 267 10.53 -14.39 0.48
C GLU A 267 11.94 -14.87 0.87
N TYR A 268 11.99 -15.90 1.72
CA TYR A 268 13.23 -16.59 2.11
C TYR A 268 13.11 -18.08 1.84
N ASN A 269 14.14 -18.66 1.22
CA ASN A 269 14.21 -20.09 0.93
C ASN A 269 14.98 -20.89 2.00
N THR A 270 15.38 -20.25 3.09
CA THR A 270 16.11 -20.88 4.20
C THR A 270 15.57 -20.34 5.52
N LEU A 271 15.28 -21.24 6.45
CA LEU A 271 14.85 -20.95 7.82
C LEU A 271 15.75 -21.63 8.83
N ILE A 272 15.74 -21.17 10.08
CA ILE A 272 16.43 -21.78 11.21
C ILE A 272 15.44 -22.60 12.03
N ALA A 273 15.87 -23.78 12.50
CA ALA A 273 15.03 -24.71 13.29
C ALA A 273 14.84 -24.26 14.75
N ASP A 274 14.53 -22.99 14.97
CA ASP A 274 14.29 -22.41 16.31
C ASP A 274 12.81 -22.45 16.75
N GLY A 275 11.91 -22.84 15.84
CA GLY A 275 10.47 -22.95 16.07
C GLY A 275 9.74 -21.61 16.00
N SER A 276 10.44 -20.52 15.68
CA SER A 276 9.86 -19.18 15.55
C SER A 276 10.14 -18.54 14.17
N ASP A 277 11.20 -18.98 13.49
CA ASP A 277 11.58 -18.45 12.19
C ASP A 277 10.56 -18.85 11.10
N PHE A 278 10.21 -17.91 10.24
CA PHE A 278 9.18 -18.10 9.21
C PHE A 278 9.49 -17.31 7.93
N THR A 279 8.86 -17.70 6.83
CA THR A 279 8.87 -16.98 5.58
C THR A 279 7.48 -16.80 5.03
N GLN A 280 7.26 -15.67 4.33
CA GLN A 280 6.04 -15.47 3.55
C GLN A 280 6.15 -16.19 2.21
N VAL A 281 5.05 -16.76 1.77
CA VAL A 281 4.89 -17.37 0.44
C VAL A 281 3.74 -16.66 -0.26
N ILE A 282 4.02 -16.10 -1.43
CA ILE A 282 3.02 -15.48 -2.32
C ILE A 282 2.69 -16.45 -3.45
N VAL A 283 1.42 -16.55 -3.77
CA VAL A 283 0.88 -17.34 -4.88
C VAL A 283 0.12 -16.41 -5.81
N GLU A 284 0.45 -16.48 -7.09
CA GLU A 284 -0.21 -15.71 -8.15
C GLU A 284 -0.80 -16.65 -9.18
N LEU A 285 -2.04 -16.40 -9.59
CA LEU A 285 -2.65 -17.08 -10.73
C LEU A 285 -2.30 -16.32 -12.01
N THR A 286 -1.66 -16.99 -12.96
CA THR A 286 -1.14 -16.37 -14.17
C THR A 286 -1.59 -17.10 -15.43
N ASP A 287 -1.54 -16.39 -16.55
CA ASP A 287 -1.62 -16.95 -17.89
C ASP A 287 -0.28 -17.57 -18.34
N ASP A 288 -0.22 -18.05 -19.60
CA ASP A 288 0.98 -18.66 -20.20
C ASP A 288 2.17 -17.70 -20.27
N TYR A 289 1.92 -16.40 -20.30
CA TYR A 289 2.95 -15.35 -20.38
C TYR A 289 3.39 -14.84 -19.01
N GLY A 290 2.78 -15.34 -17.92
CA GLY A 290 3.05 -14.88 -16.56
C GLY A 290 2.31 -13.61 -16.17
N THR A 291 1.28 -13.21 -16.94
CA THR A 291 0.43 -12.10 -16.58
C THR A 291 -0.54 -12.54 -15.48
N VAL A 292 -0.53 -11.86 -14.34
CA VAL A 292 -1.47 -12.11 -13.24
C VAL A 292 -2.90 -11.79 -13.69
N LEU A 293 -3.86 -12.62 -13.28
CA LEU A 293 -5.28 -12.43 -13.54
C LEU A 293 -5.92 -11.61 -12.40
N PRO A 294 -5.96 -10.28 -12.48
CA PRO A 294 -6.23 -9.41 -11.32
C PRO A 294 -7.66 -9.49 -10.80
N TYR A 295 -8.58 -10.04 -11.57
CA TYR A 295 -10.00 -10.19 -11.20
C TYR A 295 -10.37 -11.60 -10.78
N ASP A 296 -9.43 -12.54 -10.81
CA ASP A 296 -9.69 -13.92 -10.43
C ASP A 296 -9.81 -14.03 -8.90
N ARG A 297 -10.79 -14.81 -8.46
CA ARG A 297 -11.12 -15.07 -7.05
C ARG A 297 -11.32 -16.55 -6.76
N SER A 298 -10.69 -17.40 -7.57
CA SER A 298 -10.72 -18.85 -7.39
C SER A 298 -10.19 -19.25 -6.02
N GLU A 299 -10.65 -20.38 -5.51
CA GLU A 299 -10.20 -20.93 -4.25
C GLU A 299 -8.92 -21.75 -4.46
N VAL A 300 -7.91 -21.45 -3.67
CA VAL A 300 -6.60 -22.08 -3.68
C VAL A 300 -6.46 -22.95 -2.44
N ALA A 301 -6.11 -24.21 -2.63
CA ALA A 301 -5.76 -25.13 -1.57
C ALA A 301 -4.24 -25.24 -1.40
N ILE A 302 -3.79 -25.36 -0.14
CA ILE A 302 -2.39 -25.29 0.28
C ILE A 302 -2.07 -26.51 1.16
N SER A 303 -0.95 -27.15 0.91
CA SER A 303 -0.41 -28.15 1.83
C SER A 303 1.08 -27.92 2.07
N VAL A 304 1.54 -28.23 3.28
CA VAL A 304 2.92 -28.10 3.71
C VAL A 304 3.34 -29.40 4.39
N SER A 305 4.57 -29.87 4.11
CA SER A 305 5.11 -31.08 4.75
C SER A 305 5.29 -30.88 6.26
N ASP A 306 5.39 -31.99 6.99
CA ASP A 306 5.44 -32.01 8.46
C ASP A 306 6.79 -31.46 9.04
N VAL A 307 7.75 -31.11 8.22
CA VAL A 307 8.99 -30.38 8.60
C VAL A 307 8.67 -28.92 8.98
N GLY A 308 7.63 -28.34 8.37
CA GLY A 308 7.16 -26.99 8.67
C GLY A 308 5.75 -26.97 9.24
N THR A 309 5.25 -25.76 9.46
CA THR A 309 3.88 -25.46 9.87
C THR A 309 3.31 -24.37 8.95
N LEU A 310 2.15 -24.64 8.34
CA LEU A 310 1.37 -23.60 7.66
C LEU A 310 0.76 -22.68 8.71
N ILE A 311 1.02 -21.38 8.60
CA ILE A 311 0.31 -20.36 9.36
C ILE A 311 -0.68 -19.69 8.42
N GLY A 312 -1.95 -19.95 8.61
CA GLY A 312 -3.05 -19.52 7.75
C GLY A 312 -4.07 -20.66 7.57
N GLN A 313 -4.95 -20.47 6.60
CA GLN A 313 -5.94 -21.48 6.21
C GLN A 313 -5.37 -22.39 5.13
N GLU A 314 -5.82 -23.64 5.11
CA GLU A 314 -5.48 -24.61 4.07
C GLU A 314 -6.19 -24.31 2.73
N GLU A 315 -7.26 -23.53 2.77
CA GLU A 315 -8.04 -23.09 1.62
C GLU A 315 -8.27 -21.58 1.71
N MET A 316 -7.93 -20.83 0.68
CA MET A 316 -8.03 -19.37 0.61
C MET A 316 -8.50 -18.94 -0.77
N LYS A 317 -9.28 -17.84 -0.83
CA LYS A 317 -9.68 -17.22 -2.10
C LYS A 317 -8.65 -16.20 -2.55
N LEU A 318 -8.35 -16.21 -3.85
CA LEU A 318 -7.53 -15.17 -4.47
C LEU A 318 -8.18 -13.80 -4.30
N GLU A 319 -7.36 -12.80 -4.00
CA GLU A 319 -7.71 -11.38 -4.05
C GLU A 319 -6.75 -10.67 -5.00
N GLY A 320 -7.30 -10.06 -6.06
CA GLY A 320 -6.45 -9.46 -7.08
C GLY A 320 -5.62 -10.48 -7.89
N GLY A 321 -6.04 -11.74 -7.92
CA GLY A 321 -5.32 -12.83 -8.58
C GLY A 321 -4.18 -13.43 -7.77
N HIS A 322 -4.05 -13.10 -6.48
CA HIS A 322 -2.99 -13.60 -5.61
C HIS A 322 -3.48 -13.85 -4.17
N ILE A 323 -2.67 -14.59 -3.41
CA ILE A 323 -2.79 -14.75 -1.95
C ILE A 323 -1.40 -14.81 -1.34
N GLY A 324 -1.34 -14.64 -0.01
CA GLY A 324 -0.13 -14.87 0.78
C GLY A 324 -0.44 -15.70 2.04
N PHE A 325 0.52 -16.51 2.45
CA PHE A 325 0.51 -17.25 3.70
C PHE A 325 1.92 -17.35 4.28
N MET A 326 2.02 -17.77 5.54
CA MET A 326 3.32 -17.95 6.19
C MET A 326 3.64 -19.43 6.37
N VAL A 327 4.92 -19.77 6.26
CA VAL A 327 5.45 -21.11 6.58
C VAL A 327 6.50 -20.95 7.66
N GLN A 328 6.29 -21.62 8.79
CA GLN A 328 7.13 -21.53 9.97
C GLN A 328 7.95 -22.82 10.18
N SER A 329 9.19 -22.68 10.64
CA SER A 329 10.03 -23.79 11.07
C SER A 329 9.48 -24.46 12.35
N LYS A 330 9.86 -25.71 12.58
CA LYS A 330 9.63 -26.40 13.85
C LYS A 330 10.92 -26.49 14.65
N TYR A 331 10.82 -26.37 15.98
CA TYR A 331 11.97 -26.44 16.88
C TYR A 331 12.73 -27.77 16.74
N ASN A 332 14.05 -27.67 16.54
CA ASN A 332 14.96 -28.79 16.35
C ASN A 332 14.60 -29.76 15.18
N ARG A 333 13.85 -29.29 14.19
CA ARG A 333 13.47 -30.10 13.03
C ARG A 333 14.08 -29.53 11.76
N THR A 334 15.19 -30.10 11.34
CA THR A 334 15.89 -29.73 10.11
C THR A 334 15.41 -30.55 8.91
N GLY A 335 15.65 -30.06 7.70
CA GLY A 335 15.29 -30.72 6.45
C GLY A 335 14.72 -29.75 5.43
N ILE A 336 13.95 -30.28 4.49
CA ILE A 336 13.28 -29.48 3.47
C ILE A 336 11.78 -29.47 3.75
N ILE A 337 11.22 -28.29 3.92
CA ILE A 337 9.78 -28.09 3.87
C ILE A 337 9.37 -28.11 2.40
N THR A 338 8.53 -29.06 2.01
CA THR A 338 7.90 -29.09 0.69
C THR A 338 6.47 -28.59 0.80
N GLY A 339 6.09 -27.65 -0.06
CA GLY A 339 4.72 -27.18 -0.15
C GLY A 339 4.12 -27.43 -1.53
N LYS A 340 2.79 -27.57 -1.56
CA LYS A 340 2.01 -27.72 -2.79
C LYS A 340 0.80 -26.80 -2.74
N VAL A 341 0.51 -26.16 -3.86
CA VAL A 341 -0.61 -25.24 -4.07
C VAL A 341 -1.36 -25.62 -5.33
N TRP A 342 -2.70 -25.64 -5.28
CA TRP A 342 -3.54 -25.98 -6.44
C TRP A 342 -4.89 -25.24 -6.37
N LEU A 343 -5.56 -25.06 -7.49
CA LEU A 343 -6.95 -24.58 -7.47
C LEU A 343 -7.87 -25.70 -7.01
N ALA A 344 -8.78 -25.39 -6.08
CA ALA A 344 -9.68 -26.39 -5.50
C ALA A 344 -10.66 -26.97 -6.55
N ASP A 345 -11.15 -26.12 -7.45
CA ASP A 345 -12.22 -26.46 -8.40
C ASP A 345 -11.77 -26.59 -9.87
N ASP A 346 -10.49 -26.31 -10.21
CA ASP A 346 -9.98 -26.34 -11.58
C ASP A 346 -8.74 -27.20 -11.75
N SER A 347 -8.91 -28.39 -12.29
CA SER A 347 -7.81 -29.32 -12.59
C SER A 347 -7.05 -28.98 -13.89
N ALA A 348 -7.48 -28.00 -14.67
CA ALA A 348 -6.78 -27.57 -15.88
C ALA A 348 -5.57 -26.68 -15.55
N VAL A 349 -5.61 -25.97 -14.41
CA VAL A 349 -4.49 -25.21 -13.90
C VAL A 349 -3.49 -26.13 -13.19
N MET A 350 -2.24 -26.12 -13.62
CA MET A 350 -1.21 -26.96 -13.04
C MET A 350 -0.91 -26.55 -11.58
N PRO A 351 -0.89 -27.53 -10.65
CA PRO A 351 -0.42 -27.28 -9.29
C PRO A 351 1.02 -26.77 -9.28
N ALA A 352 1.33 -25.89 -8.35
CA ALA A 352 2.70 -25.45 -8.10
C ALA A 352 3.25 -26.07 -6.80
N THR A 353 4.57 -26.15 -6.71
CA THR A 353 5.30 -26.62 -5.53
C THR A 353 6.39 -25.63 -5.16
N PHE A 354 6.76 -25.61 -3.88
CA PHE A 354 7.89 -24.83 -3.38
C PHE A 354 8.68 -25.62 -2.35
N GLU A 355 9.93 -25.22 -2.14
CA GLU A 355 10.83 -25.84 -1.17
C GLU A 355 11.51 -24.76 -0.32
N ILE A 356 11.62 -25.01 0.99
CA ILE A 356 12.30 -24.15 1.96
C ILE A 356 13.24 -25.03 2.79
N GLU A 357 14.53 -24.73 2.78
CA GLU A 357 15.53 -25.42 3.58
C GLU A 357 15.43 -24.97 5.06
N VAL A 358 15.42 -25.92 5.99
CA VAL A 358 15.47 -25.65 7.44
C VAL A 358 16.80 -26.13 7.99
N LYS A 359 17.63 -25.17 8.43
CA LYS A 359 18.95 -25.41 9.00
C LYS A 359 18.90 -25.56 10.52
N ALA A 360 19.89 -26.24 11.07
CA ALA A 360 20.04 -26.32 12.52
C ALA A 360 20.28 -24.93 13.12
N LEU A 361 19.80 -24.74 14.36
CA LEU A 361 20.20 -23.59 15.18
C LEU A 361 21.72 -23.72 15.43
N GLU A 362 22.46 -22.69 15.08
CA GLU A 362 23.88 -22.62 15.45
C GLU A 362 23.98 -22.26 16.94
N ASP A 363 24.85 -23.00 17.70
CA ASP A 363 25.10 -22.80 19.14
C ASP A 363 25.76 -21.43 19.44
#